data_4fc3b975cfbbaececd1ed8b58fd6a449
#
_entry.id   4fc3b975cfbbaececd1ed8b58fd6a449
#
_cell.length_a   1.000
_cell.length_b   1.000
_cell.length_c   1.000
_cell.angle_alpha   90.00
_cell.angle_beta   90.00
_cell.angle_gamma   90.00
#
_symmetry.space_group_name_H-M   'P 1'
#
loop_
_entity.id
_entity.type
_entity.pdbx_description
1 polymer ?
#
loop_
_entity_poly.entity_id
_entity_poly.type
_entity_poly.pdbx_seq_one_letter_code
_entity_poly.pdbx_strand_id
1 'polypeptide(L)'
;MTQSTNDLLRELPSIDSLLRTTTALSLQPLIGAEHLGALARRVTDELRQEILAAGNAEGSVEDRDGDFSRDSLLEEAERRLATIHQQESIRGLSRVINATGVILHTNLGRAPLSESARRAILEAAGYCNLNSIWLPERAGAVALALKTCSPI
;
A
#
# COMPACT_ATOMS: atom_id res chain seq x y z
N MET A 1 -21.74 1.39 33.83
CA MET A 1 -21.29 -0.03 33.75
C MET A 1 -19.88 0.00 33.21
N THR A 2 -18.89 -0.24 34.08
CA THR A 2 -17.46 -0.18 33.70
C THR A 2 -17.15 -1.38 32.78
N GLN A 3 -16.94 -1.14 31.51
CA GLN A 3 -16.50 -2.19 30.59
C GLN A 3 -15.07 -2.61 30.97
N SER A 4 -14.86 -3.90 31.17
CA SER A 4 -13.53 -4.45 31.45
C SER A 4 -12.64 -4.28 30.22
N THR A 5 -11.34 -4.01 30.40
CA THR A 5 -10.35 -4.00 29.30
C THR A 5 -10.42 -5.25 28.44
N ASN A 6 -10.72 -6.39 29.04
CA ASN A 6 -10.90 -7.66 28.32
C ASN A 6 -12.15 -7.65 27.41
N ASP A 7 -13.21 -6.97 27.78
CA ASP A 7 -14.41 -6.85 26.94
C ASP A 7 -14.12 -5.94 25.74
N LEU A 8 -13.43 -4.83 25.96
CA LEU A 8 -12.99 -3.93 24.87
C LEU A 8 -12.05 -4.63 23.87
N LEU A 9 -11.15 -5.49 24.35
CA LEU A 9 -10.26 -6.27 23.49
C LEU A 9 -11.01 -7.29 22.61
N ARG A 10 -12.20 -7.75 23.04
CA ARG A 10 -13.06 -8.65 22.25
C ARG A 10 -13.81 -7.92 21.13
N GLU A 11 -14.02 -6.61 21.29
CA GLU A 11 -14.65 -5.77 20.26
C GLU A 11 -13.67 -5.38 19.14
N LEU A 12 -12.35 -5.62 19.31
CA LEU A 12 -11.38 -5.32 18.25
C LEU A 12 -11.74 -6.09 16.97
N PRO A 13 -11.78 -5.39 15.82
CA PRO A 13 -12.03 -6.03 14.54
C PRO A 13 -10.93 -7.03 14.20
N SER A 14 -11.31 -8.16 13.62
CA SER A 14 -10.33 -9.10 13.08
C SER A 14 -9.65 -8.51 11.84
N ILE A 15 -8.42 -8.92 11.59
CA ILE A 15 -7.69 -8.52 10.37
C ILE A 15 -8.50 -8.88 9.12
N ASP A 16 -9.16 -10.03 9.11
CA ASP A 16 -10.01 -10.47 8.01
C ASP A 16 -11.22 -9.54 7.79
N SER A 17 -11.86 -9.07 8.88
CA SER A 17 -12.94 -8.09 8.79
C SER A 17 -12.44 -6.78 8.18
N LEU A 18 -11.28 -6.28 8.61
CA LEU A 18 -10.67 -5.06 8.09
C LEU A 18 -10.30 -5.19 6.60
N LEU A 19 -9.76 -6.34 6.18
CA LEU A 19 -9.39 -6.60 4.78
C LEU A 19 -10.60 -6.72 3.84
N ARG A 20 -11.80 -6.97 4.37
CA ARG A 20 -13.05 -7.03 3.59
C ARG A 20 -13.76 -5.70 3.46
N THR A 21 -13.27 -4.66 4.11
CA THR A 21 -13.86 -3.33 4.03
C THR A 21 -13.67 -2.71 2.65
N THR A 22 -14.54 -1.76 2.31
CA THR A 22 -14.49 -1.07 1.02
C THR A 22 -13.15 -0.36 0.82
N THR A 23 -12.64 0.25 1.88
CA THR A 23 -11.33 0.93 1.89
C THR A 23 -10.20 -0.03 1.58
N ALA A 24 -10.13 -1.16 2.27
CA ALA A 24 -9.09 -2.17 2.04
C ALA A 24 -9.15 -2.77 0.63
N LEU A 25 -10.36 -3.08 0.13
CA LEU A 25 -10.56 -3.60 -1.23
C LEU A 25 -10.12 -2.60 -2.31
N SER A 26 -10.29 -1.31 -2.08
CA SER A 26 -9.83 -0.27 -3.01
C SER A 26 -8.31 -0.09 -3.01
N LEU A 27 -7.66 -0.32 -1.87
CA LEU A 27 -6.21 -0.22 -1.72
C LEU A 27 -5.46 -1.45 -2.24
N GLN A 28 -6.07 -2.63 -2.17
CA GLN A 28 -5.43 -3.89 -2.54
C GLN A 28 -4.77 -3.90 -3.94
N PRO A 29 -5.41 -3.40 -5.02
CA PRO A 29 -4.78 -3.35 -6.35
C PRO A 29 -3.64 -2.34 -6.43
N LEU A 30 -3.58 -1.35 -5.54
CA LEU A 30 -2.55 -0.30 -5.54
C LEU A 30 -1.27 -0.73 -4.82
N ILE A 31 -1.41 -1.43 -3.69
CA ILE A 31 -0.27 -1.74 -2.81
C ILE A 31 0.02 -3.25 -2.69
N GLY A 32 -0.85 -4.09 -3.24
CA GLY A 32 -0.73 -5.55 -3.15
C GLY A 32 -1.25 -6.12 -1.84
N ALA A 33 -1.65 -7.39 -1.87
CA ALA A 33 -2.29 -8.08 -0.74
C ALA A 33 -1.35 -8.26 0.46
N GLU A 34 -0.06 -8.51 0.22
CA GLU A 34 0.93 -8.72 1.26
C GLU A 34 1.16 -7.45 2.09
N HIS A 35 1.39 -6.32 1.41
CA HIS A 35 1.61 -5.04 2.07
C HIS A 35 0.35 -4.56 2.79
N LEU A 36 -0.81 -4.69 2.16
CA LEU A 36 -2.10 -4.39 2.80
C LEU A 36 -2.31 -5.21 4.08
N GLY A 37 -1.98 -6.51 4.05
CA GLY A 37 -2.04 -7.37 5.22
C GLY A 37 -1.08 -6.94 6.34
N ALA A 38 0.11 -6.45 6.00
CA ALA A 38 1.05 -5.89 6.98
C ALA A 38 0.50 -4.61 7.62
N LEU A 39 -0.06 -3.70 6.83
CA LEU A 39 -0.70 -2.47 7.34
C LEU A 39 -1.90 -2.78 8.23
N ALA A 40 -2.76 -3.73 7.85
CA ALA A 40 -3.90 -4.13 8.65
C ALA A 40 -3.49 -4.68 10.02
N ARG A 41 -2.44 -5.51 10.09
CA ARG A 41 -1.88 -6.00 11.36
C ARG A 41 -1.37 -4.86 12.21
N ARG A 42 -0.60 -3.94 11.62
CA ARG A 42 -0.06 -2.77 12.31
C ARG A 42 -1.18 -1.93 12.93
N VAL A 43 -2.22 -1.60 12.17
CA VAL A 43 -3.37 -0.82 12.67
C VAL A 43 -4.08 -1.54 13.80
N THR A 44 -4.32 -2.85 13.68
CA THR A 44 -4.96 -3.64 14.73
C THR A 44 -4.10 -3.69 16.00
N ASP A 45 -2.78 -3.80 15.87
CA ASP A 45 -1.87 -3.81 17.00
C ASP A 45 -1.78 -2.43 17.68
N GLU A 46 -1.79 -1.33 16.93
CA GLU A 46 -1.84 0.03 17.46
C GLU A 46 -3.13 0.24 18.31
N LEU A 47 -4.30 -0.15 17.78
CA LEU A 47 -5.56 -0.08 18.52
C LEU A 47 -5.54 -0.95 19.79
N ARG A 48 -4.97 -2.15 19.72
CA ARG A 48 -4.81 -3.03 20.89
C ARG A 48 -3.96 -2.39 21.97
N GLN A 49 -2.83 -1.78 21.59
CA GLN A 49 -1.95 -1.10 22.55
C GLN A 49 -2.64 0.10 23.20
N GLU A 50 -3.43 0.85 22.47
CA GLU A 50 -4.19 1.97 23.00
C GLU A 50 -5.25 1.52 24.02
N ILE A 51 -5.97 0.44 23.74
CA ILE A 51 -6.94 -0.14 24.68
C ILE A 51 -6.23 -0.63 25.96
N LEU A 52 -5.09 -1.32 25.82
CA LEU A 52 -4.31 -1.78 26.97
C LEU A 52 -3.75 -0.62 27.79
N ALA A 53 -3.24 0.42 27.14
CA ALA A 53 -2.73 1.61 27.81
C ALA A 53 -3.84 2.36 28.57
N ALA A 54 -5.02 2.45 27.95
CA ALA A 54 -6.20 3.06 28.59
C ALA A 54 -6.69 2.25 29.81
N GLY A 55 -6.62 0.92 29.73
CA GLY A 55 -7.02 0.04 30.84
C GLY A 55 -6.06 0.05 32.02
N ASN A 56 -4.78 0.42 31.81
CA ASN A 56 -3.75 0.49 32.86
C ASN A 56 -3.65 1.87 33.51
N ALA A 57 -4.25 2.90 32.91
CA ALA A 57 -4.31 4.23 33.53
C ALA A 57 -5.36 4.22 34.65
N GLU A 58 -4.95 4.49 35.88
CA GLU A 58 -5.84 4.67 37.05
C GLU A 58 -6.71 5.95 36.95
N GLY A 59 -7.36 6.13 35.81
CA GLY A 59 -8.31 7.22 35.56
C GLY A 59 -9.46 6.65 34.78
N SER A 60 -10.66 6.73 35.37
CA SER A 60 -11.90 6.25 34.81
C SER A 60 -12.00 6.54 33.31
N VAL A 61 -12.30 5.49 32.55
CA VAL A 61 -12.62 5.50 31.10
C VAL A 61 -13.88 6.37 30.82
N GLU A 62 -14.48 6.95 31.88
CA GLU A 62 -15.73 7.71 31.83
C GLU A 62 -15.63 9.08 31.11
N ASP A 63 -14.42 9.59 30.86
CA ASP A 63 -14.22 10.91 30.22
C ASP A 63 -13.86 10.85 28.73
N ARG A 64 -13.88 9.68 28.12
CA ARG A 64 -13.73 9.55 26.67
C ARG A 64 -15.07 9.18 26.05
N ASP A 65 -15.69 10.16 25.41
CA ASP A 65 -16.86 10.02 24.52
C ASP A 65 -16.58 9.08 23.30
N GLY A 66 -15.80 8.03 23.47
CA GLY A 66 -15.49 7.04 22.46
C GLY A 66 -16.47 5.87 22.57
N ASP A 67 -17.35 5.72 21.60
CA ASP A 67 -18.08 4.49 21.40
C ASP A 67 -17.09 3.38 20.99
N PHE A 68 -16.74 2.49 21.95
CA PHE A 68 -15.89 1.32 21.73
C PHE A 68 -16.68 0.13 21.19
N SER A 69 -17.74 0.40 20.43
CA SER A 69 -18.44 -0.66 19.74
C SER A 69 -17.55 -1.25 18.63
N ARG A 70 -17.81 -2.49 18.26
CA ARG A 70 -17.08 -3.17 17.19
C ARG A 70 -17.11 -2.39 15.87
N ASP A 71 -18.23 -1.77 15.58
CA ASP A 71 -18.43 -1.02 14.34
C ASP A 71 -17.59 0.26 14.36
N SER A 72 -17.58 1.00 15.48
CA SER A 72 -16.76 2.21 15.61
C SER A 72 -15.26 1.91 15.57
N LEU A 73 -14.83 0.80 16.17
CA LEU A 73 -13.44 0.36 16.11
C LEU A 73 -13.04 -0.08 14.69
N LEU A 74 -13.97 -0.64 13.92
CA LEU A 74 -13.74 -0.99 12.52
C LEU A 74 -13.61 0.27 11.65
N GLU A 75 -14.49 1.25 11.83
CA GLU A 75 -14.39 2.55 11.13
C GLU A 75 -13.09 3.27 11.44
N GLU A 76 -12.67 3.27 12.71
CA GLU A 76 -11.40 3.86 13.11
C GLU A 76 -10.21 3.11 12.50
N ALA A 77 -10.26 1.79 12.44
CA ALA A 77 -9.25 0.97 11.79
C ALA A 77 -9.15 1.29 10.28
N GLU A 78 -10.28 1.43 9.59
CA GLU A 78 -10.32 1.84 8.19
C GLU A 78 -9.72 3.24 7.97
N ARG A 79 -10.08 4.19 8.81
CA ARG A 79 -9.56 5.56 8.75
C ARG A 79 -8.04 5.59 8.92
N ARG A 80 -7.51 4.82 9.89
CA ARG A 80 -6.07 4.70 10.11
C ARG A 80 -5.37 4.03 8.94
N LEU A 81 -5.94 2.97 8.39
CA LEU A 81 -5.42 2.29 7.21
C LEU A 81 -5.26 3.25 6.03
N ALA A 82 -6.30 4.04 5.73
CA ALA A 82 -6.25 5.05 4.68
C ALA A 82 -5.20 6.14 4.96
N THR A 83 -5.10 6.60 6.21
CA THR A 83 -4.14 7.62 6.63
C THR A 83 -2.70 7.14 6.49
N ILE A 84 -2.39 5.92 6.93
CA ILE A 84 -1.05 5.33 6.82
C ILE A 84 -0.67 5.20 5.35
N HIS A 85 -1.57 4.65 4.52
CA HIS A 85 -1.33 4.55 3.08
C HIS A 85 -1.05 5.92 2.44
N GLN A 86 -1.83 6.94 2.78
CA GLN A 86 -1.61 8.30 2.28
C GLN A 86 -0.25 8.85 2.71
N GLN A 87 0.15 8.65 3.97
CA GLN A 87 1.45 9.07 4.48
C GLN A 87 2.61 8.34 3.79
N GLU A 88 2.48 7.04 3.54
CA GLU A 88 3.48 6.27 2.80
C GLU A 88 3.60 6.74 1.35
N SER A 89 2.48 7.04 0.69
CA SER A 89 2.46 7.60 -0.66
C SER A 89 3.14 8.96 -0.74
N ILE A 90 2.98 9.81 0.28
CA ILE A 90 3.65 11.12 0.35
C ILE A 90 5.14 10.96 0.64
N ARG A 91 5.54 9.98 1.45
CA ARG A 91 6.94 9.69 1.80
C ARG A 91 7.70 8.97 0.69
N GLY A 92 7.00 8.39 -0.28
CA GLY A 92 7.58 7.72 -1.44
C GLY A 92 8.24 8.69 -2.42
N LEU A 93 8.78 8.14 -3.51
CA LEU A 93 9.33 8.94 -4.60
C LEU A 93 8.21 9.76 -5.24
N SER A 94 8.26 11.06 -5.06
CA SER A 94 7.29 12.00 -5.63
C SER A 94 7.92 12.84 -6.73
N ARG A 95 7.08 13.25 -7.67
CA ARG A 95 7.50 14.19 -8.70
C ARG A 95 7.75 15.57 -8.07
N VAL A 96 8.93 16.11 -8.33
CA VAL A 96 9.31 17.46 -7.88
C VAL A 96 9.56 18.38 -9.06
N ILE A 97 9.36 19.67 -8.85
CA ILE A 97 9.71 20.70 -9.83
C ILE A 97 11.15 21.11 -9.53
N ASN A 98 12.05 20.87 -10.48
CA ASN A 98 13.42 21.33 -10.36
C ASN A 98 13.52 22.82 -10.78
N ALA A 99 13.56 23.71 -9.81
CA ALA A 99 13.72 25.14 -10.02
C ALA A 99 15.19 25.62 -9.87
N THR A 100 16.15 24.69 -9.71
CA THR A 100 17.56 25.04 -9.45
C THR A 100 18.35 25.33 -10.72
N GLY A 101 17.85 24.93 -11.88
CA GLY A 101 18.59 24.97 -13.16
C GLY A 101 19.69 23.91 -13.30
N VAL A 102 19.93 23.08 -12.27
CA VAL A 102 20.92 22.00 -12.30
C VAL A 102 20.23 20.69 -12.69
N ILE A 103 20.58 20.13 -13.84
CA ILE A 103 19.94 18.90 -14.35
C ILE A 103 20.28 17.69 -13.50
N LEU A 104 21.53 17.56 -13.06
CA LEU A 104 22.03 16.43 -12.26
C LEU A 104 22.32 16.90 -10.84
N HIS A 105 21.49 16.47 -9.90
CA HIS A 105 21.67 16.77 -8.48
C HIS A 105 21.35 15.54 -7.64
N THR A 106 22.20 15.19 -6.68
CA THR A 106 22.07 13.99 -5.84
C THR A 106 20.75 13.91 -5.09
N ASN A 107 20.18 15.05 -4.70
CA ASN A 107 18.91 15.13 -3.97
C ASN A 107 17.68 15.08 -4.86
N LEU A 108 17.86 15.20 -6.18
CA LEU A 108 16.76 15.23 -7.16
C LEU A 108 16.57 13.88 -7.90
N GLY A 109 17.22 12.84 -7.41
CA GLY A 109 17.15 11.51 -8.00
C GLY A 109 18.11 11.30 -9.17
N ARG A 110 17.70 10.54 -10.16
CA ARG A 110 18.52 10.25 -11.36
C ARG A 110 18.29 11.29 -12.44
N ALA A 111 19.20 11.29 -13.44
CA ALA A 111 19.05 12.13 -14.62
C ALA A 111 17.67 11.92 -15.27
N PRO A 112 16.97 13.01 -15.67
CA PRO A 112 15.72 12.90 -16.40
C PRO A 112 15.94 12.15 -17.73
N LEU A 113 15.08 11.19 -18.01
CA LEU A 113 15.06 10.51 -19.30
C LEU A 113 14.15 11.27 -20.28
N SER A 114 14.51 11.23 -21.56
CA SER A 114 13.64 11.73 -22.62
C SER A 114 12.31 10.97 -22.64
N GLU A 115 11.26 11.57 -23.15
CA GLU A 115 9.94 10.92 -23.22
C GLU A 115 9.99 9.62 -24.06
N SER A 116 10.78 9.60 -25.14
CA SER A 116 11.00 8.41 -25.94
C SER A 116 11.69 7.29 -25.17
N ALA A 117 12.69 7.63 -24.35
CA ALA A 117 13.40 6.64 -23.50
C ALA A 117 12.47 6.08 -22.40
N ARG A 118 11.67 6.94 -21.78
CA ARG A 118 10.67 6.51 -20.78
C ARG A 118 9.64 5.54 -21.37
N ARG A 119 9.15 5.85 -22.57
CA ARG A 119 8.20 4.99 -23.31
C ARG A 119 8.83 3.65 -23.66
N ALA A 120 10.06 3.64 -24.17
CA ALA A 120 10.77 2.41 -24.47
C ALA A 120 11.01 1.52 -23.25
N ILE A 121 11.28 2.14 -22.07
CA ILE A 121 11.41 1.41 -20.81
C ILE A 121 10.06 0.79 -20.41
N LEU A 122 8.96 1.51 -20.52
CA LEU A 122 7.63 0.99 -20.19
C LEU A 122 7.24 -0.17 -21.12
N GLU A 123 7.54 -0.07 -22.41
CA GLU A 123 7.29 -1.14 -23.38
C GLU A 123 8.15 -2.38 -23.09
N ALA A 124 9.40 -2.19 -22.68
CA ALA A 124 10.32 -3.29 -22.37
C ALA A 124 10.16 -3.85 -20.95
N ALA A 125 9.39 -3.20 -20.07
CA ALA A 125 9.19 -3.65 -18.67
C ALA A 125 8.30 -4.89 -18.55
N GLY A 126 7.58 -5.26 -19.63
CA GLY A 126 6.81 -6.50 -19.73
C GLY A 126 7.58 -7.62 -20.41
N TYR A 127 6.84 -8.57 -20.97
CA TYR A 127 7.45 -9.61 -21.81
C TYR A 127 7.99 -8.98 -23.09
N CYS A 128 9.30 -9.06 -23.32
CA CYS A 128 9.95 -8.53 -24.51
C CYS A 128 10.78 -9.61 -25.22
N ASN A 129 11.14 -9.34 -26.45
CA ASN A 129 11.89 -10.26 -27.31
C ASN A 129 13.42 -10.18 -27.14
N LEU A 130 13.90 -9.82 -25.96
CA LEU A 130 15.32 -9.53 -25.69
C LEU A 130 16.26 -10.63 -26.18
N ASN A 131 15.87 -11.90 -25.99
CA ASN A 131 16.64 -13.06 -26.42
C ASN A 131 16.49 -13.40 -27.91
N SER A 132 15.49 -12.88 -28.60
CA SER A 132 15.28 -13.18 -30.02
C SER A 132 16.14 -12.29 -30.94
N ILE A 133 16.67 -11.21 -30.41
CA ILE A 133 17.56 -10.29 -31.17
C ILE A 133 18.96 -10.90 -31.33
N TRP A 134 19.38 -11.76 -30.40
CA TRP A 134 20.73 -12.33 -30.36
C TRP A 134 20.86 -13.72 -31.02
N LEU A 135 19.76 -14.34 -31.46
CA LEU A 135 19.75 -15.67 -32.08
C LEU A 135 19.05 -15.63 -33.44
N PRO A 136 19.76 -15.24 -34.54
CA PRO A 136 19.12 -15.14 -35.85
C PRO A 136 18.68 -16.48 -36.46
N GLU A 137 19.13 -17.65 -35.98
CA GLU A 137 18.88 -18.93 -36.70
C GLU A 137 18.25 -20.08 -35.89
N ARG A 138 18.01 -19.96 -34.57
CA ARG A 138 17.49 -21.09 -33.76
C ARG A 138 16.19 -20.88 -33.00
N ALA A 139 15.57 -19.72 -33.11
CA ALA A 139 14.35 -19.37 -32.36
C ALA A 139 13.05 -19.54 -33.15
N GLY A 140 13.02 -20.44 -34.16
CA GLY A 140 11.92 -20.52 -35.11
C GLY A 140 10.54 -20.85 -34.54
N ALA A 141 10.42 -21.48 -33.37
CA ALA A 141 9.13 -21.91 -32.85
C ALA A 141 8.55 -20.98 -31.78
N VAL A 142 9.39 -20.41 -30.91
CA VAL A 142 8.91 -19.58 -29.81
C VAL A 142 8.68 -18.12 -30.24
N ALA A 143 9.51 -17.61 -31.14
CA ALA A 143 9.36 -16.26 -31.70
C ALA A 143 8.10 -16.08 -32.55
N LEU A 144 7.61 -17.16 -33.19
CA LEU A 144 6.39 -17.11 -33.97
C LEU A 144 5.13 -16.99 -33.10
N ALA A 145 5.12 -17.61 -31.92
CA ALA A 145 4.02 -17.55 -31.00
C ALA A 145 3.83 -16.14 -30.37
N LEU A 146 4.92 -15.36 -30.27
CA LEU A 146 4.87 -14.00 -29.75
C LEU A 146 4.43 -12.95 -30.78
N LYS A 147 4.61 -13.25 -32.10
CA LYS A 147 4.16 -12.35 -33.17
C LYS A 147 2.66 -12.41 -33.44
N THR A 148 1.96 -13.45 -32.99
CA THR A 148 0.51 -13.62 -33.21
C THR A 148 -0.36 -13.02 -32.09
N CYS A 149 0.21 -12.64 -30.95
CA CYS A 149 -0.46 -11.83 -29.94
C CYS A 149 -0.30 -10.34 -30.25
N SER A 150 -1.09 -9.85 -31.20
CA SER A 150 -1.27 -8.41 -31.39
C SER A 150 -2.21 -7.91 -30.29
N PRO A 151 -1.91 -6.83 -29.57
CA PRO A 151 -2.86 -6.27 -28.60
C PRO A 151 -4.09 -5.76 -29.34
N ILE A 152 -5.24 -6.12 -28.85
CA ILE A 152 -6.54 -5.49 -29.17
C ILE A 152 -6.62 -4.16 -28.48
#